data_c621f698d5c2e042d8e77d8c72913cf7
#
_entry.id   c621f698d5c2e042d8e77d8c72913cf7
#
_cell.length_a   1.000
_cell.length_b   1.000
_cell.length_c   1.000
_cell.angle_alpha   90.00
_cell.angle_beta   90.00
_cell.angle_gamma   90.00
#
_symmetry.space_group_name_H-M   'P 1'
#
loop_
_entity.id
_entity.type
_entity.pdbx_description
1 polymer ?
#
loop_
_entity_poly.entity_id
_entity_poly.type
_entity_poly.pdbx_seq_one_letter_code
_entity_poly.pdbx_strand_id
1 'polypeptide(L)'
;GDVYKRQPLHPNNEETWRGVGMGVAMALACKEDLSGVDYVSLGMTEELKADHQMQLQTLVAYFYLRGLDFYGGMPIYRRSTTEEVPRSTARETFNYVEELLLAAIPKLEKKRADMLEEGYLRQGTAAALLAQLYFNAEVYMGENRFAECAQVCQDLLDGKYGYYELEEDWFGPFTFDNNKSKEVMWSVQSQYAKGTLFQWQFERYNHYNAKNYFDLSGYSSTNGMHLQPSLKPNGDPYTDKLGRPFAKFNNKDLRKKLYLYKGNGKYEGMFLYGKLQRTSRSGTEVKCTGLYEYPGE
;
A
#
# COMPACT_ATOMS: atom_id res chain seq x y z
N GLY A 1 21.23 -13.34 -2.44
CA GLY A 1 19.88 -13.65 -1.97
C GLY A 1 18.80 -13.40 -3.01
N ASP A 2 19.02 -12.47 -3.95
CA ASP A 2 17.93 -12.01 -4.84
C ASP A 2 17.65 -12.91 -6.04
N VAL A 3 18.62 -13.71 -6.47
CA VAL A 3 18.44 -14.61 -7.62
C VAL A 3 17.37 -15.67 -7.36
N TYR A 4 17.32 -16.20 -6.13
CA TYR A 4 16.32 -17.20 -5.77
C TYR A 4 14.91 -16.64 -5.59
N LYS A 5 14.76 -15.38 -5.25
CA LYS A 5 13.45 -14.72 -5.11
C LYS A 5 12.78 -14.38 -6.44
N ARG A 6 13.51 -14.44 -7.54
CA ARG A 6 12.99 -14.15 -8.90
C ARG A 6 12.55 -15.39 -9.67
N GLN A 7 12.67 -16.56 -9.05
CA GLN A 7 12.26 -17.80 -9.70
C GLN A 7 10.74 -17.97 -9.64
N PRO A 8 10.10 -18.42 -10.73
CA PRO A 8 8.65 -18.63 -10.79
C PRO A 8 8.11 -19.54 -9.68
N LEU A 9 8.91 -20.54 -9.28
CA LEU A 9 8.55 -21.51 -8.24
C LEU A 9 8.92 -21.09 -6.82
N HIS A 10 9.32 -19.83 -6.60
CA HIS A 10 9.62 -19.39 -5.24
C HIS A 10 8.32 -19.31 -4.42
N PRO A 11 8.28 -19.84 -3.17
CA PRO A 11 7.06 -19.87 -2.35
C PRO A 11 6.35 -18.52 -2.22
N ASN A 12 7.08 -17.42 -2.11
CA ASN A 12 6.49 -16.08 -2.03
C ASN A 12 5.70 -15.70 -3.29
N ASN A 13 6.13 -16.15 -4.47
CA ASN A 13 5.40 -15.90 -5.72
C ASN A 13 4.10 -16.70 -5.75
N GLU A 14 4.15 -17.96 -5.31
CA GLU A 14 2.96 -18.81 -5.19
C GLU A 14 1.97 -18.23 -4.15
N GLU A 15 2.46 -17.83 -2.98
CA GLU A 15 1.61 -17.21 -1.95
C GLU A 15 0.97 -15.92 -2.43
N THR A 16 1.70 -15.07 -3.14
CA THR A 16 1.17 -13.83 -3.71
C THR A 16 0.11 -14.11 -4.77
N TRP A 17 0.37 -15.07 -5.69
CA TRP A 17 -0.59 -15.52 -6.69
C TRP A 17 -1.87 -16.04 -6.04
N ARG A 18 -1.72 -16.93 -5.05
CA ARG A 18 -2.83 -17.47 -4.28
C ARG A 18 -3.61 -16.36 -3.57
N GLY A 19 -2.93 -15.41 -2.94
CA GLY A 19 -3.55 -14.28 -2.25
C GLY A 19 -4.39 -13.41 -3.18
N VAL A 20 -3.87 -13.10 -4.37
CA VAL A 20 -4.62 -12.35 -5.40
C VAL A 20 -5.83 -13.15 -5.86
N GLY A 21 -5.65 -14.44 -6.21
CA GLY A 21 -6.74 -15.31 -6.67
C GLY A 21 -7.83 -15.51 -5.63
N MET A 22 -7.45 -15.72 -4.37
CA MET A 22 -8.41 -15.82 -3.26
C MET A 22 -9.17 -14.51 -3.05
N GLY A 23 -8.50 -13.37 -3.14
CA GLY A 23 -9.14 -12.07 -3.01
C GLY A 23 -10.21 -11.86 -4.08
N VAL A 24 -9.91 -12.19 -5.33
CA VAL A 24 -10.89 -12.15 -6.44
C VAL A 24 -12.07 -13.10 -6.17
N ALA A 25 -11.78 -14.36 -5.82
CA ALA A 25 -12.81 -15.38 -5.61
C ALA A 25 -13.76 -14.99 -4.46
N MET A 26 -13.21 -14.55 -3.33
CA MET A 26 -14.01 -14.14 -2.16
C MET A 26 -14.85 -12.89 -2.47
N ALA A 27 -14.28 -11.89 -3.15
CA ALA A 27 -15.02 -10.67 -3.49
C ALA A 27 -16.18 -10.97 -4.47
N LEU A 28 -15.96 -11.87 -5.45
CA LEU A 28 -17.02 -12.30 -6.37
C LEU A 28 -18.10 -13.11 -5.65
N ALA A 29 -17.73 -14.06 -4.79
CA ALA A 29 -18.68 -14.85 -4.02
C ALA A 29 -19.53 -13.95 -3.11
N CYS A 30 -18.91 -13.04 -2.35
CA CYS A 30 -19.63 -12.08 -1.53
C CYS A 30 -20.58 -11.19 -2.36
N LYS A 31 -20.16 -10.78 -3.57
CA LYS A 31 -21.01 -9.97 -4.45
C LYS A 31 -22.22 -10.74 -4.94
N GLU A 32 -22.08 -12.03 -5.25
CA GLU A 32 -23.19 -12.91 -5.64
C GLU A 32 -24.14 -13.16 -4.47
N ASP A 33 -23.61 -13.51 -3.30
CA ASP A 33 -24.41 -13.71 -2.08
C ASP A 33 -25.22 -12.45 -1.75
N LEU A 34 -24.56 -11.29 -1.81
CA LEU A 34 -25.20 -10.00 -1.54
C LEU A 34 -26.33 -9.70 -2.54
N SER A 35 -26.21 -10.16 -3.78
CA SER A 35 -27.24 -9.91 -4.80
C SER A 35 -28.59 -10.54 -4.43
N GLY A 36 -28.56 -11.67 -3.72
CA GLY A 36 -29.76 -12.39 -3.23
C GLY A 36 -30.37 -11.82 -1.95
N VAL A 37 -29.72 -10.87 -1.27
CA VAL A 37 -30.23 -10.30 -0.02
C VAL A 37 -31.28 -9.22 -0.30
N ASP A 38 -32.43 -9.34 0.37
CA ASP A 38 -33.49 -8.31 0.34
C ASP A 38 -33.20 -7.23 1.39
N TYR A 39 -32.58 -6.13 0.94
CA TYR A 39 -32.19 -5.00 1.80
C TYR A 39 -33.42 -4.27 2.37
N VAL A 40 -34.49 -4.18 1.60
CA VAL A 40 -35.71 -3.49 2.03
C VAL A 40 -36.35 -4.20 3.21
N SER A 41 -36.40 -5.52 3.17
CA SER A 41 -36.92 -6.32 4.30
C SER A 41 -36.10 -6.19 5.57
N LEU A 42 -34.80 -5.82 5.46
CA LEU A 42 -33.89 -5.56 6.57
C LEU A 42 -33.91 -4.09 7.03
N GLY A 43 -34.77 -3.25 6.47
CA GLY A 43 -34.86 -1.81 6.79
C GLY A 43 -33.76 -0.98 6.18
N MET A 44 -33.06 -1.51 5.15
CA MET A 44 -32.02 -0.81 4.38
C MET A 44 -32.57 -0.41 3.00
N THR A 45 -31.79 0.36 2.23
CA THR A 45 -32.19 0.83 0.90
C THR A 45 -31.53 0.07 -0.23
N GLU A 46 -32.12 0.10 -1.43
CA GLU A 46 -31.52 -0.47 -2.65
C GLU A 46 -30.27 0.32 -3.09
N GLU A 47 -30.21 1.63 -2.80
CA GLU A 47 -29.03 2.45 -3.04
C GLU A 47 -27.84 1.96 -2.19
N LEU A 48 -28.08 1.64 -0.92
CA LEU A 48 -27.05 1.08 -0.04
C LEU A 48 -26.59 -0.31 -0.52
N LYS A 49 -27.54 -1.14 -1.01
CA LYS A 49 -27.21 -2.42 -1.65
C LYS A 49 -26.30 -2.23 -2.87
N ALA A 50 -26.66 -1.27 -3.73
CA ALA A 50 -25.89 -0.94 -4.91
C ALA A 50 -24.49 -0.44 -4.55
N ASP A 51 -24.36 0.40 -3.53
CA ASP A 51 -23.05 0.86 -3.03
C ASP A 51 -22.21 -0.32 -2.54
N HIS A 52 -22.74 -1.19 -1.69
CA HIS A 52 -22.00 -2.36 -1.19
C HIS A 52 -21.57 -3.29 -2.33
N GLN A 53 -22.42 -3.51 -3.35
CA GLN A 53 -22.05 -4.27 -4.53
C GLN A 53 -20.90 -3.63 -5.31
N MET A 54 -20.88 -2.28 -5.40
CA MET A 54 -19.80 -1.57 -6.07
C MET A 54 -18.52 -1.53 -5.25
N GLN A 55 -18.60 -1.55 -3.94
CA GLN A 55 -17.42 -1.73 -3.08
C GLN A 55 -16.76 -3.09 -3.34
N LEU A 56 -17.55 -4.17 -3.39
CA LEU A 56 -17.03 -5.51 -3.74
C LEU A 56 -16.47 -5.56 -5.16
N GLN A 57 -17.11 -4.89 -6.11
CA GLN A 57 -16.59 -4.77 -7.48
C GLN A 57 -15.25 -4.01 -7.53
N THR A 58 -15.11 -2.94 -6.75
CA THR A 58 -13.86 -2.19 -6.63
C THR A 58 -12.78 -3.05 -5.99
N LEU A 59 -13.13 -3.91 -5.03
CA LEU A 59 -12.20 -4.86 -4.44
C LEU A 59 -11.74 -5.91 -5.45
N VAL A 60 -12.62 -6.41 -6.32
CA VAL A 60 -12.24 -7.27 -7.46
C VAL A 60 -11.23 -6.53 -8.36
N ALA A 61 -11.54 -5.28 -8.72
CA ALA A 61 -10.65 -4.46 -9.54
C ALA A 61 -9.27 -4.26 -8.87
N TYR A 62 -9.24 -4.02 -7.56
CA TYR A 62 -8.00 -3.90 -6.78
C TYR A 62 -7.14 -5.16 -6.88
N PHE A 63 -7.72 -6.35 -6.68
CA PHE A 63 -6.95 -7.59 -6.77
C PHE A 63 -6.47 -7.87 -8.20
N TYR A 64 -7.28 -7.58 -9.21
CA TYR A 64 -6.82 -7.69 -10.61
C TYR A 64 -5.72 -6.68 -10.94
N LEU A 65 -5.77 -5.46 -10.43
CA LEU A 65 -4.70 -4.49 -10.57
C LEU A 65 -3.40 -4.98 -9.91
N ARG A 66 -3.47 -5.57 -8.72
CA ARG A 66 -2.32 -6.23 -8.08
C ARG A 66 -1.80 -7.39 -8.91
N GLY A 67 -2.70 -8.22 -9.45
CA GLY A 67 -2.31 -9.30 -10.36
C GLY A 67 -1.63 -8.79 -11.62
N LEU A 68 -2.13 -7.71 -12.19
CA LEU A 68 -1.54 -7.04 -13.36
C LEU A 68 -0.13 -6.52 -13.06
N ASP A 69 0.07 -5.88 -11.88
CA ASP A 69 1.37 -5.40 -11.41
C ASP A 69 2.40 -6.53 -11.28
N PHE A 70 2.02 -7.67 -10.70
CA PHE A 70 2.96 -8.74 -10.39
C PHE A 70 3.17 -9.74 -11.53
N TYR A 71 2.12 -9.98 -12.32
CA TYR A 71 2.10 -11.10 -13.26
C TYR A 71 1.75 -10.72 -14.69
N GLY A 72 1.29 -9.49 -14.93
CA GLY A 72 0.71 -9.10 -16.21
C GLY A 72 -0.69 -9.68 -16.40
N GLY A 73 -0.93 -10.43 -17.47
CA GLY A 73 -2.26 -11.01 -17.72
C GLY A 73 -2.70 -12.01 -16.65
N MET A 74 -3.99 -12.02 -16.33
CA MET A 74 -4.62 -12.85 -15.32
C MET A 74 -5.79 -13.65 -15.90
N PRO A 75 -6.16 -14.84 -15.37
CA PRO A 75 -7.45 -15.44 -15.67
C PRO A 75 -8.58 -14.52 -15.22
N ILE A 76 -9.51 -14.17 -16.11
CA ILE A 76 -10.59 -13.22 -15.81
C ILE A 76 -11.84 -13.97 -15.42
N TYR A 77 -12.19 -13.93 -14.14
CA TYR A 77 -13.42 -14.45 -13.57
C TYR A 77 -14.44 -13.31 -13.41
N ARG A 78 -15.63 -13.49 -14.01
CA ARG A 78 -16.74 -12.53 -13.90
C ARG A 78 -17.80 -12.95 -12.89
N ARG A 79 -17.69 -14.17 -12.39
CA ARG A 79 -18.56 -14.79 -11.37
C ARG A 79 -17.74 -15.74 -10.50
N SER A 80 -18.28 -16.09 -9.34
CA SER A 80 -17.74 -17.17 -8.53
C SER A 80 -17.92 -18.51 -9.24
N THR A 81 -16.83 -19.22 -9.49
CA THR A 81 -16.87 -20.52 -10.20
C THR A 81 -15.62 -21.33 -9.90
N THR A 82 -15.74 -22.65 -9.99
CA THR A 82 -14.62 -23.60 -9.95
C THR A 82 -14.12 -23.99 -11.34
N GLU A 83 -14.75 -23.46 -12.41
CA GLU A 83 -14.32 -23.71 -13.77
C GLU A 83 -12.94 -23.06 -14.03
N GLU A 84 -12.07 -23.80 -14.71
CA GLU A 84 -10.78 -23.25 -15.13
C GLU A 84 -10.98 -22.25 -16.25
N VAL A 85 -10.41 -21.06 -16.08
CA VAL A 85 -10.39 -20.00 -17.08
C VAL A 85 -8.96 -19.82 -17.57
N PRO A 86 -8.70 -19.80 -18.89
CA PRO A 86 -7.37 -19.58 -19.43
C PRO A 86 -6.87 -18.18 -19.05
N ARG A 87 -5.55 -18.04 -18.98
CA ARG A 87 -4.89 -16.77 -18.71
C ARG A 87 -5.17 -15.78 -19.85
N SER A 88 -5.69 -14.62 -19.51
CA SER A 88 -5.84 -13.48 -20.41
C SER A 88 -4.54 -12.72 -20.57
N THR A 89 -4.45 -11.89 -21.59
CA THR A 89 -3.34 -10.96 -21.80
C THR A 89 -3.36 -9.82 -20.76
N ALA A 90 -2.23 -9.11 -20.64
CA ALA A 90 -2.16 -7.93 -19.78
C ALA A 90 -3.14 -6.84 -20.27
N ARG A 91 -3.30 -6.65 -21.58
CA ARG A 91 -4.28 -5.71 -22.17
C ARG A 91 -5.72 -6.08 -21.80
N GLU A 92 -6.10 -7.35 -21.92
CA GLU A 92 -7.45 -7.79 -21.53
C GLU A 92 -7.70 -7.61 -20.04
N THR A 93 -6.69 -7.89 -19.21
CA THR A 93 -6.78 -7.66 -17.75
C THR A 93 -6.89 -6.17 -17.44
N PHE A 94 -6.12 -5.30 -18.10
CA PHE A 94 -6.23 -3.86 -17.98
C PHE A 94 -7.64 -3.36 -18.31
N ASN A 95 -8.16 -3.75 -19.48
CA ASN A 95 -9.50 -3.37 -19.91
C ASN A 95 -10.58 -3.82 -18.93
N TYR A 96 -10.42 -5.00 -18.34
CA TYR A 96 -11.36 -5.50 -17.34
C TYR A 96 -11.31 -4.68 -16.05
N VAL A 97 -10.13 -4.32 -15.56
CA VAL A 97 -9.98 -3.45 -14.39
C VAL A 97 -10.61 -2.07 -14.66
N GLU A 98 -10.35 -1.50 -15.84
CA GLU A 98 -10.95 -0.22 -16.27
C GLU A 98 -12.47 -0.29 -16.29
N GLU A 99 -13.04 -1.33 -16.91
CA GLU A 99 -14.50 -1.60 -16.94
C GLU A 99 -15.10 -1.61 -15.53
N LEU A 100 -14.48 -2.34 -14.61
CA LEU A 100 -14.97 -2.48 -13.24
C LEU A 100 -14.97 -1.14 -12.49
N LEU A 101 -13.88 -0.37 -12.60
CA LEU A 101 -13.72 0.90 -11.89
C LEU A 101 -14.64 2.00 -12.46
N LEU A 102 -14.74 2.11 -13.79
CA LEU A 102 -15.62 3.08 -14.43
C LEU A 102 -17.10 2.82 -14.10
N ALA A 103 -17.50 1.55 -13.97
CA ALA A 103 -18.85 1.18 -13.58
C ALA A 103 -19.12 1.42 -12.08
N ALA A 104 -18.09 1.31 -11.23
CA ALA A 104 -18.24 1.46 -9.77
C ALA A 104 -18.27 2.93 -9.34
N ILE A 105 -17.38 3.76 -9.86
CA ILE A 105 -17.21 5.17 -9.43
C ILE A 105 -18.54 5.93 -9.29
N PRO A 106 -19.45 5.97 -10.28
CA PRO A 106 -20.66 6.78 -10.17
C PRO A 106 -21.69 6.28 -9.15
N LYS A 107 -21.54 5.05 -8.66
CA LYS A 107 -22.50 4.41 -7.75
C LYS A 107 -21.99 4.29 -6.31
N LEU A 108 -20.69 4.47 -6.09
CA LEU A 108 -20.09 4.48 -4.76
C LEU A 108 -20.42 5.78 -4.02
N GLU A 109 -20.48 5.70 -2.71
CA GLU A 109 -20.60 6.87 -1.85
C GLU A 109 -19.35 7.77 -1.97
N LYS A 110 -19.57 9.10 -1.92
CA LYS A 110 -18.47 10.07 -1.80
C LYS A 110 -18.07 10.24 -0.34
N LYS A 111 -16.76 10.32 -0.06
CA LYS A 111 -16.30 10.74 1.26
C LYS A 111 -16.71 12.17 1.54
N ARG A 112 -17.38 12.42 2.67
CA ARG A 112 -17.66 13.75 3.20
C ARG A 112 -16.60 14.16 4.21
N ALA A 113 -16.50 15.47 4.48
CA ALA A 113 -15.50 16.02 5.40
C ALA A 113 -15.62 15.52 6.85
N ASP A 114 -16.80 15.07 7.25
CA ASP A 114 -17.11 14.55 8.58
C ASP A 114 -16.91 13.04 8.73
N MET A 115 -16.57 12.34 7.66
CA MET A 115 -16.38 10.89 7.68
C MET A 115 -14.98 10.51 8.10
N LEU A 116 -14.90 9.50 8.96
CA LEU A 116 -13.67 8.80 9.29
C LEU A 116 -13.32 7.78 8.19
N GLU A 117 -12.05 7.37 8.16
CA GLU A 117 -11.64 6.22 7.37
C GLU A 117 -11.94 4.93 8.14
N GLU A 118 -12.86 4.13 7.62
CA GLU A 118 -13.38 2.92 8.25
C GLU A 118 -13.26 1.67 7.37
N GLY A 119 -12.45 1.74 6.32
CA GLY A 119 -12.21 0.63 5.39
C GLY A 119 -13.20 0.55 4.22
N TYR A 120 -14.13 1.50 4.10
CA TYR A 120 -15.07 1.54 2.98
C TYR A 120 -14.41 2.02 1.68
N LEU A 121 -14.67 1.29 0.60
CA LEU A 121 -14.22 1.67 -0.74
C LEU A 121 -15.17 2.72 -1.33
N ARG A 122 -14.71 3.94 -1.41
CA ARG A 122 -15.51 5.09 -1.85
C ARG A 122 -15.13 5.54 -3.26
N GLN A 123 -15.84 6.52 -3.82
CA GLN A 123 -15.54 7.05 -5.18
C GLN A 123 -14.08 7.45 -5.33
N GLY A 124 -13.49 8.17 -4.36
CA GLY A 124 -12.09 8.58 -4.41
C GLY A 124 -11.11 7.42 -4.43
N THR A 125 -11.40 6.34 -3.68
CA THR A 125 -10.60 5.12 -3.72
C THR A 125 -10.60 4.49 -5.10
N ALA A 126 -11.78 4.31 -5.70
CA ALA A 126 -11.90 3.73 -7.05
C ALA A 126 -11.25 4.63 -8.11
N ALA A 127 -11.37 5.96 -7.98
CA ALA A 127 -10.71 6.92 -8.86
C ALA A 127 -9.19 6.88 -8.71
N ALA A 128 -8.65 6.75 -7.49
CA ALA A 128 -7.22 6.60 -7.27
C ALA A 128 -6.65 5.31 -7.88
N LEU A 129 -7.38 4.19 -7.78
CA LEU A 129 -7.02 2.94 -8.47
C LEU A 129 -7.06 3.11 -10.00
N LEU A 130 -8.02 3.84 -10.53
CA LEU A 130 -8.10 4.16 -11.96
C LEU A 130 -6.92 5.04 -12.43
N ALA A 131 -6.56 6.05 -11.63
CA ALA A 131 -5.37 6.86 -11.92
C ALA A 131 -4.08 6.02 -11.92
N GLN A 132 -3.93 5.10 -10.96
CA GLN A 132 -2.81 4.16 -10.93
C GLN A 132 -2.79 3.24 -12.16
N LEU A 133 -3.94 2.72 -12.56
CA LEU A 133 -4.08 1.91 -13.76
C LEU A 133 -3.62 2.68 -15.01
N TYR A 134 -4.09 3.90 -15.18
CA TYR A 134 -3.74 4.74 -16.33
C TYR A 134 -2.27 5.16 -16.33
N PHE A 135 -1.72 5.50 -15.17
CA PHE A 135 -0.31 5.86 -15.04
C PHE A 135 0.64 4.76 -15.51
N ASN A 136 0.29 3.50 -15.25
CA ASN A 136 1.09 2.34 -15.59
C ASN A 136 0.69 1.66 -16.91
N ALA A 137 -0.23 2.23 -17.68
CA ALA A 137 -0.78 1.63 -18.90
C ALA A 137 0.30 1.27 -19.93
N GLU A 138 1.32 2.14 -20.09
CA GLU A 138 2.43 1.88 -21.02
C GLU A 138 3.18 0.60 -20.67
N VAL A 139 3.36 0.31 -19.37
CA VAL A 139 4.03 -0.92 -18.91
C VAL A 139 3.16 -2.15 -19.15
N TYR A 140 1.84 -2.03 -18.97
CA TYR A 140 0.93 -3.18 -19.08
C TYR A 140 0.58 -3.53 -20.53
N MET A 141 0.40 -2.54 -21.39
CA MET A 141 -0.14 -2.76 -22.73
C MET A 141 0.60 -2.03 -23.87
N GLY A 142 1.70 -1.33 -23.55
CA GLY A 142 2.52 -0.62 -24.54
C GLY A 142 1.94 0.70 -25.05
N GLU A 143 0.87 1.20 -24.45
CA GLU A 143 0.20 2.45 -24.81
C GLU A 143 0.03 3.31 -23.55
N ASN A 144 0.49 4.56 -23.59
CA ASN A 144 0.31 5.45 -22.45
C ASN A 144 -1.12 5.99 -22.35
N ARG A 145 -1.55 6.27 -21.11
CA ARG A 145 -2.83 6.85 -20.77
C ARG A 145 -2.62 8.04 -19.81
N PHE A 146 -1.54 8.81 -20.02
CA PHE A 146 -1.18 9.91 -19.12
C PHE A 146 -2.18 11.05 -19.12
N ALA A 147 -2.84 11.31 -20.24
CA ALA A 147 -3.88 12.35 -20.32
C ALA A 147 -5.09 11.99 -19.44
N GLU A 148 -5.56 10.74 -19.52
CA GLU A 148 -6.66 10.24 -18.70
C GLU A 148 -6.25 10.16 -17.22
N CYS A 149 -5.03 9.76 -16.93
CA CYS A 149 -4.48 9.79 -15.57
C CYS A 149 -4.51 11.20 -15.00
N ALA A 150 -4.01 12.18 -15.75
CA ALA A 150 -4.00 13.59 -15.34
C ALA A 150 -5.41 14.13 -15.10
N GLN A 151 -6.38 13.76 -15.94
CA GLN A 151 -7.76 14.15 -15.75
C GLN A 151 -8.38 13.58 -14.48
N VAL A 152 -8.16 12.29 -14.20
CA VAL A 152 -8.65 11.65 -12.96
C VAL A 152 -8.00 12.29 -11.73
N CYS A 153 -6.70 12.57 -11.78
CA CYS A 153 -5.99 13.27 -10.70
C CYS A 153 -6.56 14.68 -10.48
N GLN A 154 -6.82 15.45 -11.55
CA GLN A 154 -7.42 16.77 -11.44
C GLN A 154 -8.84 16.69 -10.84
N ASP A 155 -9.65 15.75 -11.30
CA ASP A 155 -10.99 15.50 -10.75
C ASP A 155 -10.96 15.16 -9.25
N LEU A 156 -9.92 14.44 -8.78
CA LEU A 156 -9.69 14.15 -7.36
C LEU A 156 -9.35 15.43 -6.59
N LEU A 157 -8.44 16.25 -7.11
CA LEU A 157 -8.04 17.53 -6.50
C LEU A 157 -9.20 18.51 -6.42
N ASP A 158 -10.08 18.51 -7.42
CA ASP A 158 -11.28 19.35 -7.48
C ASP A 158 -12.43 18.82 -6.59
N GLY A 159 -12.22 17.73 -5.85
CA GLY A 159 -13.21 17.15 -4.95
C GLY A 159 -14.38 16.44 -5.63
N LYS A 160 -14.28 16.14 -6.94
CA LYS A 160 -15.35 15.48 -7.70
C LYS A 160 -15.76 14.11 -7.11
N TYR A 161 -14.80 13.40 -6.53
CA TYR A 161 -14.97 12.04 -5.98
C TYR A 161 -15.04 12.00 -4.44
N GLY A 162 -15.10 13.14 -3.78
CA GLY A 162 -15.19 13.25 -2.34
C GLY A 162 -14.20 14.25 -1.75
N TYR A 163 -14.27 14.42 -0.44
CA TYR A 163 -13.42 15.36 0.29
C TYR A 163 -12.15 14.65 0.76
N TYR A 164 -11.02 15.14 0.25
CA TYR A 164 -9.67 14.74 0.66
C TYR A 164 -8.80 16.00 0.78
N GLU A 165 -7.93 16.02 1.77
CA GLU A 165 -7.08 17.18 2.05
C GLU A 165 -5.73 16.68 2.55
N LEU A 166 -4.64 17.32 2.12
CA LEU A 166 -3.30 17.00 2.62
C LEU A 166 -3.21 17.42 4.09
N GLU A 167 -2.59 16.56 4.90
CA GLU A 167 -2.28 16.90 6.28
C GLU A 167 -1.19 17.98 6.35
N GLU A 168 -1.29 18.86 7.33
CA GLU A 168 -0.23 19.85 7.59
C GLU A 168 1.09 19.19 7.99
N ASP A 169 0.98 18.11 8.77
CA ASP A 169 2.11 17.31 9.18
C ASP A 169 2.22 16.04 8.33
N TRP A 170 3.35 15.83 7.66
CA TRP A 170 3.60 14.70 6.78
C TRP A 170 3.39 13.32 7.45
N PHE A 171 3.48 13.23 8.77
CA PHE A 171 3.28 12.01 9.53
C PHE A 171 1.81 11.77 9.95
N GLY A 172 0.91 12.71 9.72
CA GLY A 172 -0.51 12.58 10.06
C GLY A 172 -1.15 11.26 9.66
N PRO A 173 -1.00 10.80 8.39
CA PRO A 173 -1.54 9.53 7.93
C PRO A 173 -0.91 8.28 8.58
N PHE A 174 0.18 8.44 9.32
CA PHE A 174 0.95 7.35 9.92
C PHE A 174 0.87 7.34 11.46
N THR A 175 0.03 8.16 12.05
CA THR A 175 -0.19 8.21 13.50
C THR A 175 -1.12 7.09 13.95
N PHE A 176 -1.23 6.91 15.27
CA PHE A 176 -2.17 5.93 15.85
C PHE A 176 -3.63 6.22 15.48
N ASP A 177 -3.99 7.48 15.33
CA ASP A 177 -5.33 7.95 14.98
C ASP A 177 -5.49 8.22 13.48
N ASN A 178 -4.77 7.50 12.64
CA ASN A 178 -4.74 7.73 11.18
C ASN A 178 -6.09 7.55 10.48
N ASN A 179 -7.05 6.90 11.12
CA ASN A 179 -8.43 6.84 10.62
C ASN A 179 -9.13 8.21 10.60
N LYS A 180 -8.60 9.21 11.32
CA LYS A 180 -9.07 10.59 11.30
C LYS A 180 -8.45 11.41 10.17
N SER A 181 -7.41 10.89 9.54
CA SER A 181 -6.72 11.61 8.49
C SER A 181 -7.62 11.85 7.28
N LYS A 182 -7.62 13.09 6.82
CA LYS A 182 -8.33 13.50 5.62
C LYS A 182 -7.59 13.10 4.34
N GLU A 183 -6.29 12.80 4.44
CA GLU A 183 -5.44 12.39 3.33
C GLU A 183 -5.68 10.92 2.96
N VAL A 184 -6.01 10.06 3.93
CA VAL A 184 -6.19 8.63 3.69
C VAL A 184 -7.46 8.38 2.88
N MET A 185 -7.29 7.74 1.71
CA MET A 185 -8.38 7.40 0.81
C MET A 185 -9.02 6.07 1.13
N TRP A 186 -8.21 5.10 1.54
CA TRP A 186 -8.64 3.76 1.93
C TRP A 186 -7.55 3.08 2.74
N SER A 187 -7.97 2.32 3.74
CA SER A 187 -7.08 1.52 4.58
C SER A 187 -7.66 0.15 4.88
N VAL A 188 -6.78 -0.82 5.04
CA VAL A 188 -7.16 -2.11 5.61
C VAL A 188 -7.13 -1.95 7.13
N GLN A 189 -8.30 -2.04 7.75
CA GLN A 189 -8.46 -1.79 9.17
C GLN A 189 -7.68 -2.79 10.02
N SER A 190 -6.90 -2.28 10.96
CA SER A 190 -6.21 -3.08 11.98
C SER A 190 -6.58 -2.54 13.35
N GLN A 191 -7.09 -3.40 14.21
CA GLN A 191 -7.46 -3.03 15.58
C GLN A 191 -6.74 -3.93 16.57
N TYR A 192 -6.17 -3.32 17.62
CA TYR A 192 -5.54 -4.06 18.70
C TYR A 192 -6.47 -5.16 19.25
N ALA A 193 -5.93 -6.33 19.44
CA ALA A 193 -6.62 -7.55 19.88
C ALA A 193 -7.68 -8.15 18.95
N LYS A 194 -7.96 -7.55 17.78
CA LYS A 194 -8.97 -8.11 16.83
C LYS A 194 -8.42 -8.50 15.46
N GLY A 195 -7.28 -8.00 15.07
CA GLY A 195 -6.65 -8.34 13.80
C GLY A 195 -5.33 -7.59 13.67
N THR A 196 -4.25 -8.33 13.45
CA THR A 196 -2.89 -7.78 13.51
C THR A 196 -2.04 -8.22 12.33
N LEU A 197 -2.68 -8.49 11.19
CA LEU A 197 -2.02 -9.11 10.03
C LEU A 197 -0.86 -8.28 9.45
N PHE A 198 -0.80 -6.97 9.74
CA PHE A 198 0.23 -6.10 9.17
C PHE A 198 1.32 -5.69 10.16
N GLN A 199 1.20 -6.04 11.44
CA GLN A 199 2.15 -5.66 12.49
C GLN A 199 3.57 -6.17 12.22
N TRP A 200 3.71 -7.36 11.67
CA TRP A 200 5.00 -7.98 11.41
C TRP A 200 5.79 -7.37 10.23
N GLN A 201 5.18 -6.55 9.38
CA GLN A 201 5.91 -5.84 8.32
C GLN A 201 6.88 -4.82 8.88
N PHE A 202 6.47 -4.04 9.87
CA PHE A 202 7.36 -3.10 10.56
C PHE A 202 8.51 -3.83 11.27
N GLU A 203 8.24 -4.97 11.87
CA GLU A 203 9.28 -5.82 12.48
C GLU A 203 10.33 -6.28 11.47
N ARG A 204 9.97 -6.45 10.20
CA ARG A 204 10.89 -6.88 9.14
C ARG A 204 11.75 -5.77 8.59
N TYR A 205 11.28 -4.52 8.65
CA TYR A 205 12.00 -3.41 8.05
C TYR A 205 13.04 -2.79 8.97
N ASN A 206 12.78 -2.80 10.26
CA ASN A 206 13.63 -2.15 11.23
C ASN A 206 14.79 -3.03 11.70
N HIS A 207 15.87 -2.37 12.14
CA HIS A 207 16.97 -3.04 12.81
C HIS A 207 16.50 -3.69 14.11
N TYR A 208 17.04 -4.87 14.46
CA TYR A 208 16.59 -5.61 15.65
C TYR A 208 16.79 -4.85 16.98
N ASN A 209 17.69 -3.88 17.03
CA ASN A 209 17.89 -2.98 18.16
C ASN A 209 16.99 -1.72 18.13
N ALA A 210 16.13 -1.56 17.14
CA ALA A 210 15.22 -0.43 17.06
C ALA A 210 14.36 -0.28 18.33
N LYS A 211 13.99 -1.40 18.95
CA LYS A 211 13.27 -1.40 20.23
C LYS A 211 13.97 -0.59 21.33
N ASN A 212 15.31 -0.67 21.41
CA ASN A 212 16.09 0.08 22.40
C ASN A 212 16.21 1.55 22.03
N TYR A 213 16.20 1.85 20.74
CA TYR A 213 16.25 3.21 20.23
C TYR A 213 14.93 3.95 20.43
N PHE A 214 13.82 3.26 20.26
CA PHE A 214 12.46 3.80 20.41
C PHE A 214 11.85 3.56 21.80
N ASP A 215 12.57 2.95 22.73
CA ASP A 215 12.08 2.55 24.05
C ASP A 215 10.77 1.72 23.99
N LEU A 216 10.74 0.75 23.07
CA LEU A 216 9.60 -0.13 22.85
C LEU A 216 9.83 -1.48 23.52
N SER A 217 9.09 -1.78 24.58
CA SER A 217 9.11 -3.11 25.18
C SER A 217 8.32 -4.12 24.34
N GLY A 218 8.85 -5.35 24.23
CA GLY A 218 8.17 -6.43 23.50
C GLY A 218 8.22 -6.36 21.97
N TYR A 219 8.82 -5.33 21.40
CA TYR A 219 9.00 -5.19 19.96
C TYR A 219 10.19 -6.03 19.46
N SER A 220 10.00 -6.75 18.38
CA SER A 220 11.04 -7.55 17.71
C SER A 220 11.21 -7.10 16.28
N SER A 221 12.42 -6.89 15.83
CA SER A 221 12.74 -6.55 14.45
C SER A 221 13.82 -7.46 13.87
N THR A 222 13.90 -7.53 12.55
CA THR A 222 14.64 -8.59 11.84
C THR A 222 15.71 -8.11 10.88
N ASN A 223 16.11 -6.82 10.92
CA ASN A 223 17.13 -6.24 10.03
C ASN A 223 16.74 -6.31 8.53
N GLY A 224 15.51 -5.97 8.18
CA GLY A 224 15.01 -6.15 6.83
C GLY A 224 15.57 -5.17 5.82
N MET A 225 15.22 -3.91 5.92
CA MET A 225 15.62 -2.89 4.94
C MET A 225 16.44 -1.78 5.60
N HIS A 226 17.39 -1.28 4.85
CA HIS A 226 18.18 -0.12 5.24
C HIS A 226 18.66 0.62 4.00
N LEU A 227 18.88 1.92 4.14
CA LEU A 227 19.48 2.71 3.07
C LEU A 227 20.95 2.33 2.93
N GLN A 228 21.36 2.02 1.71
CA GLN A 228 22.76 1.72 1.40
C GLN A 228 23.43 2.99 0.88
N PRO A 229 24.69 3.26 1.27
CA PRO A 229 25.52 4.20 0.54
C PRO A 229 25.52 3.78 -0.93
N SER A 230 25.08 4.67 -1.82
CA SER A 230 24.99 4.34 -3.25
C SER A 230 26.14 5.00 -4.00
N LEU A 231 26.58 4.31 -5.07
CA LEU A 231 27.59 4.86 -5.96
C LEU A 231 26.93 5.74 -7.03
N LYS A 232 27.58 6.80 -7.40
CA LYS A 232 27.27 7.61 -8.58
C LYS A 232 27.50 6.76 -9.84
N PRO A 233 26.94 7.16 -11.00
CA PRO A 233 27.18 6.46 -12.26
C PRO A 233 28.67 6.30 -12.65
N ASN A 234 29.54 7.21 -12.19
CA ASN A 234 31.00 7.17 -12.39
C ASN A 234 31.74 6.27 -11.39
N GLY A 235 31.05 5.58 -10.51
CA GLY A 235 31.62 4.71 -9.48
C GLY A 235 32.01 5.37 -8.16
N ASP A 236 31.96 6.72 -8.07
CA ASP A 236 32.26 7.42 -6.84
C ASP A 236 31.14 7.24 -5.82
N PRO A 237 31.43 7.16 -4.52
CA PRO A 237 30.40 7.17 -3.50
C PRO A 237 29.68 8.53 -3.45
N TYR A 238 28.38 8.53 -3.17
CA TYR A 238 27.73 9.75 -2.71
C TYR A 238 28.35 10.19 -1.40
N THR A 239 28.59 11.48 -1.25
CA THR A 239 29.15 12.07 -0.01
C THR A 239 28.20 11.97 1.16
N ASP A 240 26.95 11.71 0.87
CA ASP A 240 25.87 11.52 1.81
C ASP A 240 25.84 10.07 2.29
N LYS A 241 26.03 9.84 3.57
CA LYS A 241 26.07 8.51 4.18
C LYS A 241 24.74 7.77 4.10
N LEU A 242 23.60 8.49 3.95
CA LEU A 242 22.26 7.93 3.80
C LEU A 242 21.93 7.59 2.34
N GLY A 243 22.88 7.83 1.43
CA GLY A 243 22.79 7.43 0.04
C GLY A 243 21.81 8.23 -0.81
N ARG A 244 21.55 7.69 -1.99
CA ARG A 244 20.80 8.38 -3.03
C ARG A 244 19.35 8.75 -2.65
N PRO A 245 18.56 7.92 -1.94
CA PRO A 245 17.22 8.32 -1.53
C PRO A 245 17.21 9.60 -0.70
N PHE A 246 18.07 9.68 0.31
CA PHE A 246 18.20 10.88 1.14
C PHE A 246 18.69 12.09 0.35
N ALA A 247 19.68 11.91 -0.52
CA ALA A 247 20.24 12.98 -1.35
C ALA A 247 19.21 13.61 -2.31
N LYS A 248 18.19 12.84 -2.73
CA LYS A 248 17.13 13.31 -3.62
C LYS A 248 16.08 14.20 -2.96
N PHE A 249 15.95 14.13 -1.65
CA PHE A 249 15.02 15.01 -0.95
C PHE A 249 15.49 16.46 -1.04
N ASN A 250 14.57 17.38 -1.28
CA ASN A 250 14.87 18.81 -1.20
C ASN A 250 15.27 19.18 0.22
N ASN A 251 16.25 20.09 0.37
CA ASN A 251 16.71 20.52 1.70
C ASN A 251 15.62 21.26 2.52
N LYS A 252 14.58 21.74 1.87
CA LYS A 252 13.42 22.35 2.53
C LYS A 252 12.36 21.31 2.96
N ASP A 253 12.47 20.06 2.51
CA ASP A 253 11.55 18.99 2.85
C ASP A 253 11.79 18.57 4.31
N LEU A 254 10.75 18.69 5.13
CA LEU A 254 10.83 18.35 6.56
C LEU A 254 11.14 16.87 6.79
N ARG A 255 10.78 16.00 5.84
CA ARG A 255 11.10 14.56 5.90
C ARG A 255 12.60 14.28 5.80
N LYS A 256 13.37 15.18 5.22
CA LYS A 256 14.84 15.05 5.09
C LYS A 256 15.58 15.14 6.42
N LYS A 257 14.94 15.57 7.48
CA LYS A 257 15.56 15.63 8.80
C LYS A 257 15.86 14.23 9.32
N LEU A 258 16.94 14.12 10.10
CA LEU A 258 17.19 12.90 10.86
C LEU A 258 16.12 12.71 11.91
N TYR A 259 15.70 11.46 12.07
CA TYR A 259 14.76 11.07 13.09
C TYR A 259 15.43 11.16 14.47
N LEU A 260 14.98 12.07 15.27
CA LEU A 260 15.47 12.28 16.63
C LEU A 260 14.32 12.08 17.61
N TYR A 261 14.47 11.10 18.49
CA TYR A 261 13.60 10.99 19.65
C TYR A 261 13.97 12.05 20.67
N LYS A 262 13.09 13.02 20.85
CA LYS A 262 13.31 14.14 21.79
C LYS A 262 12.69 13.93 23.15
N GLY A 263 12.13 12.75 23.43
CA GLY A 263 11.24 12.54 24.57
C GLY A 263 9.86 13.16 24.35
N ASN A 264 8.93 12.95 25.27
CA ASN A 264 7.56 13.48 25.20
C ASN A 264 6.79 13.14 23.91
N GLY A 265 7.17 12.06 23.21
CA GLY A 265 6.50 11.63 21.99
C GLY A 265 6.72 12.53 20.76
N LYS A 266 7.69 13.45 20.81
CA LYS A 266 8.02 14.32 19.67
C LYS A 266 9.17 13.74 18.87
N TYR A 267 8.93 13.60 17.57
CA TYR A 267 9.91 13.12 16.60
C TYR A 267 10.15 14.17 15.53
N GLU A 268 11.38 14.24 15.03
CA GLU A 268 11.73 15.09 13.90
C GLU A 268 12.34 14.25 12.78
N GLY A 269 11.83 14.43 11.57
CA GLY A 269 12.34 13.78 10.38
C GLY A 269 11.94 12.32 10.23
N MET A 270 12.45 11.69 9.21
CA MET A 270 12.06 10.35 8.75
C MET A 270 13.26 9.38 8.68
N PHE A 271 14.49 9.90 8.71
CA PHE A 271 15.68 9.08 8.53
C PHE A 271 16.35 8.77 9.87
N LEU A 272 16.49 7.48 10.15
CA LEU A 272 17.29 7.00 11.28
C LEU A 272 18.77 6.98 10.90
N TYR A 273 19.59 7.54 11.75
CA TYR A 273 21.05 7.51 11.61
C TYR A 273 21.69 7.37 12.98
N GLY A 274 22.60 6.43 13.13
CA GLY A 274 23.35 6.26 14.37
C GLY A 274 24.12 4.96 14.43
N LYS A 275 24.93 4.79 15.48
CA LYS A 275 25.59 3.53 15.79
C LYS A 275 24.62 2.66 16.58
N LEU A 276 24.03 1.67 15.93
CA LEU A 276 23.28 0.65 16.63
C LEU A 276 24.25 -0.46 17.02
N GLN A 277 24.39 -0.66 18.33
CA GLN A 277 25.17 -1.78 18.85
C GLN A 277 24.40 -3.08 18.63
N ARG A 278 25.03 -4.03 17.95
CA ARG A 278 24.49 -5.36 17.76
C ARG A 278 24.82 -6.21 18.98
N THR A 279 23.80 -6.66 19.71
CA THR A 279 23.93 -7.79 20.61
C THR A 279 23.62 -9.07 19.85
N SER A 280 24.48 -10.08 19.95
CA SER A 280 24.17 -11.42 19.44
C SER A 280 22.98 -12.02 20.22
N ARG A 281 22.33 -13.05 19.66
CA ARG A 281 21.29 -13.80 20.38
C ARG A 281 21.77 -14.37 21.74
N SER A 282 23.06 -14.54 21.90
CA SER A 282 23.72 -14.97 23.16
C SER A 282 23.95 -13.83 24.14
N GLY A 283 23.55 -12.59 23.85
CA GLY A 283 23.78 -11.44 24.72
C GLY A 283 25.20 -10.86 24.64
N THR A 284 26.06 -11.40 23.79
CA THR A 284 27.41 -10.86 23.57
C THR A 284 27.34 -9.66 22.69
N GLU A 285 27.89 -8.55 23.15
CA GLU A 285 27.97 -7.31 22.36
C GLU A 285 28.88 -7.54 21.14
N VAL A 286 28.29 -7.55 19.96
CA VAL A 286 29.06 -7.56 18.72
C VAL A 286 29.31 -6.11 18.33
N LYS A 287 30.51 -5.62 18.56
CA LYS A 287 30.94 -4.33 18.06
C LYS A 287 30.86 -4.36 16.54
N CYS A 288 29.89 -3.64 15.97
CA CYS A 288 29.87 -3.37 14.56
C CYS A 288 31.06 -2.46 14.24
N THR A 289 32.15 -3.06 13.76
CA THR A 289 33.31 -2.31 13.32
C THR A 289 32.92 -1.46 12.10
N GLY A 290 33.01 -0.15 12.21
CA GLY A 290 33.17 0.90 11.19
C GLY A 290 32.32 0.89 9.91
N LEU A 291 31.90 -0.25 9.41
CA LEU A 291 31.11 -0.42 8.20
C LEU A 291 29.58 -0.46 8.43
N TYR A 292 29.18 -0.47 9.70
CA TYR A 292 27.79 -0.53 10.11
C TYR A 292 27.38 0.63 11.01
N GLU A 293 27.83 1.83 10.65
CA GLU A 293 27.01 2.97 11.00
C GLU A 293 25.68 2.73 10.33
N TYR A 294 24.61 2.66 11.10
CA TYR A 294 23.27 2.42 10.59
C TYR A 294 23.03 3.44 9.47
N PRO A 295 22.91 3.00 8.21
CA PRO A 295 22.93 3.95 7.10
C PRO A 295 21.61 4.71 6.92
N GLY A 296 20.70 4.58 7.85
CA GLY A 296 19.36 5.16 7.84
C GLY A 296 18.28 4.23 7.29
N GLU A 297 17.13 4.28 7.89
CA GLU A 297 15.88 3.69 7.40
C GLU A 297 14.97 4.78 6.84
#